data_6e36f1e5c7537d17d8870d96ff351313
#
_entry.id   6e36f1e5c7537d17d8870d96ff351313
#
_cell.length_a   1.000
_cell.length_b   1.000
_cell.length_c   1.000
_cell.angle_alpha   90.00
_cell.angle_beta   90.00
_cell.angle_gamma   90.00
#
_symmetry.space_group_name_H-M   'P 1'
#
loop_
_entity.id
_entity.type
_entity.pdbx_description
1 polymer ?
#
loop_
_entity_poly.entity_id
_entity_poly.type
_entity_poly.pdbx_seq_one_letter_code
_entity_poly.pdbx_strand_id
1 'polypeptide(L)'
;MTKGGEAMKLLEQFIMGKKNNPILCEDGIVITDDFIAVLDGVTAKSKRSFYGRTGGRAAMEVAAAVIRSTPAITKSEILFRNINTAIRELYDGNNGGEAAVCVCIYSRYYREIWSSGDCQYIVNGKHHCEEKEIDHIYSRMRATILERAELMGVLTADRDMGREYILPLLKGQHLFANSNGKYGYPLLNGGSFDTETVTITKVNEGDTVIIATDGYPRLFSTLEDSEAYLQYVIENDPMCYKLHISTKGIEKDCISFDDRAYVKFMA
;
A
#
# COMPACT_ATOMS: atom_id res chain seq x y z
N MET A 1 14.81 -32.03 -11.08
CA MET A 1 15.05 -32.38 -9.66
C MET A 1 14.39 -31.27 -8.84
N THR A 2 13.19 -31.50 -8.35
CA THR A 2 12.50 -30.62 -7.42
C THR A 2 13.23 -30.68 -6.09
N LYS A 3 13.95 -29.62 -5.72
CA LYS A 3 14.39 -29.44 -4.33
C LYS A 3 13.10 -29.27 -3.52
N GLY A 4 12.73 -30.31 -2.76
CA GLY A 4 11.67 -30.24 -1.78
C GLY A 4 12.10 -29.33 -0.64
N GLY A 5 11.92 -28.03 -0.81
CA GLY A 5 11.94 -27.07 0.29
C GLY A 5 10.67 -27.27 1.12
N GLU A 6 10.75 -27.08 2.44
CA GLU A 6 9.56 -27.07 3.29
C GLU A 6 8.53 -26.06 2.75
N ALA A 7 7.25 -26.42 2.85
CA ALA A 7 6.17 -25.53 2.41
C ALA A 7 6.21 -24.24 3.23
N MET A 8 5.95 -23.10 2.58
CA MET A 8 5.74 -21.82 3.29
C MET A 8 4.70 -22.02 4.39
N LYS A 9 5.05 -21.66 5.62
CA LYS A 9 4.13 -21.79 6.75
C LYS A 9 3.48 -20.47 7.06
N LEU A 10 2.20 -20.33 6.72
CA LEU A 10 1.40 -19.17 7.12
C LEU A 10 1.25 -19.17 8.64
N LEU A 11 1.53 -18.05 9.29
CA LEU A 11 1.46 -17.86 10.75
C LEU A 11 0.28 -16.96 11.14
N GLU A 12 0.15 -15.79 10.50
CA GLU A 12 -0.91 -14.82 10.77
C GLU A 12 -1.40 -14.21 9.44
N GLN A 13 -2.69 -13.90 9.36
CA GLN A 13 -3.29 -13.22 8.22
C GLN A 13 -4.43 -12.33 8.67
N PHE A 14 -4.49 -11.11 8.13
CA PHE A 14 -5.57 -10.18 8.44
C PHE A 14 -5.80 -9.20 7.27
N ILE A 15 -7.05 -8.83 7.05
CA ILE A 15 -7.45 -7.78 6.13
C ILE A 15 -8.71 -7.07 6.65
N MET A 16 -8.70 -5.74 6.62
CA MET A 16 -9.83 -4.93 7.07
C MET A 16 -9.90 -3.63 6.28
N GLY A 17 -11.09 -3.34 5.74
CA GLY A 17 -11.36 -2.06 5.09
C GLY A 17 -11.62 -0.96 6.11
N LYS A 18 -11.14 0.24 5.85
CA LYS A 18 -11.34 1.44 6.70
C LYS A 18 -12.82 1.75 6.99
N LYS A 19 -13.73 1.31 6.14
CA LYS A 19 -15.19 1.43 6.33
C LYS A 19 -15.84 0.20 6.93
N ASN A 20 -15.05 -0.75 7.44
CA ASN A 20 -15.54 -2.04 7.92
C ASN A 20 -16.45 -2.77 6.90
N ASN A 21 -16.16 -2.60 5.62
CA ASN A 21 -16.91 -3.20 4.52
C ASN A 21 -15.94 -3.84 3.51
N PRO A 22 -15.93 -5.19 3.38
CA PRO A 22 -14.99 -5.89 2.48
C PRO A 22 -15.13 -5.51 1.01
N ILE A 23 -16.33 -5.10 0.58
CA ILE A 23 -16.59 -4.71 -0.83
C ILE A 23 -15.91 -3.38 -1.14
N LEU A 24 -15.79 -2.50 -0.15
CA LEU A 24 -15.20 -1.16 -0.29
C LEU A 24 -13.69 -1.13 0.03
N CYS A 25 -13.13 -2.23 0.53
CA CYS A 25 -11.71 -2.35 0.80
C CYS A 25 -10.93 -2.35 -0.53
N GLU A 26 -9.96 -1.46 -0.66
CA GLU A 26 -9.08 -1.37 -1.84
C GLU A 26 -7.84 -2.25 -1.68
N ASP A 27 -7.58 -2.78 -0.48
CA ASP A 27 -6.48 -3.71 -0.21
C ASP A 27 -6.82 -5.15 -0.56
N GLY A 28 -5.78 -5.95 -0.78
CA GLY A 28 -5.90 -7.37 -1.11
C GLY A 28 -4.76 -8.22 -0.58
N ILE A 29 -5.05 -9.51 -0.43
CA ILE A 29 -4.07 -10.56 -0.10
C ILE A 29 -4.13 -11.64 -1.17
N VAL A 30 -2.97 -12.10 -1.60
CA VAL A 30 -2.81 -13.29 -2.44
C VAL A 30 -1.92 -14.29 -1.72
N ILE A 31 -2.40 -15.51 -1.58
CA ILE A 31 -1.63 -16.64 -1.06
C ILE A 31 -1.80 -17.79 -2.04
N THR A 32 -0.69 -18.27 -2.59
CA THR A 32 -0.58 -19.46 -3.45
C THR A 32 0.58 -20.31 -2.96
N ASP A 33 0.83 -21.44 -3.60
CA ASP A 33 1.99 -22.28 -3.27
C ASP A 33 3.33 -21.61 -3.59
N ASP A 34 3.32 -20.61 -4.50
CA ASP A 34 4.53 -19.97 -5.04
C ASP A 34 4.72 -18.52 -4.61
N PHE A 35 3.62 -17.83 -4.28
CA PHE A 35 3.63 -16.40 -3.95
C PHE A 35 2.76 -16.08 -2.74
N ILE A 36 3.25 -15.17 -1.90
CA ILE A 36 2.46 -14.47 -0.89
C ILE A 36 2.57 -12.99 -1.20
N ALA A 37 1.44 -12.28 -1.29
CA ALA A 37 1.43 -10.86 -1.61
C ALA A 37 0.39 -10.08 -0.81
N VAL A 38 0.72 -8.83 -0.50
CA VAL A 38 -0.24 -7.78 -0.14
C VAL A 38 -0.29 -6.74 -1.25
N LEU A 39 -1.46 -6.21 -1.48
CA LEU A 39 -1.75 -5.24 -2.52
C LEU A 39 -2.51 -4.08 -1.88
N ASP A 40 -2.06 -2.87 -2.13
CA ASP A 40 -2.65 -1.63 -1.67
C ASP A 40 -3.20 -0.85 -2.88
N GLY A 41 -4.50 -0.81 -3.01
CA GLY A 41 -5.18 -0.11 -4.08
C GLY A 41 -5.25 1.39 -3.82
N VAL A 42 -4.54 2.18 -4.59
CA VAL A 42 -4.45 3.63 -4.42
C VAL A 42 -5.81 4.30 -4.54
N THR A 43 -6.28 4.93 -3.47
CA THR A 43 -7.56 5.66 -3.46
C THR A 43 -7.55 6.80 -4.48
N ALA A 44 -8.33 6.65 -5.54
CA ALA A 44 -8.42 7.65 -6.61
C ALA A 44 -8.98 8.98 -6.11
N LYS A 45 -8.45 10.09 -6.63
CA LYS A 45 -8.97 11.45 -6.35
C LYS A 45 -10.08 11.84 -7.34
N SER A 46 -10.40 11.00 -8.31
CA SER A 46 -11.49 11.14 -9.28
C SER A 46 -12.71 10.30 -8.87
N LYS A 47 -13.86 10.57 -9.52
CA LYS A 47 -15.09 9.77 -9.35
C LYS A 47 -15.27 8.73 -10.45
N ARG A 48 -14.23 8.45 -11.24
CA ARG A 48 -14.30 7.44 -12.31
C ARG A 48 -14.52 6.06 -11.70
N SER A 49 -15.44 5.31 -12.28
CA SER A 49 -15.74 3.93 -11.91
C SER A 49 -15.19 2.97 -12.97
N PHE A 50 -14.60 1.88 -12.51
CA PHE A 50 -14.09 0.78 -13.32
C PHE A 50 -14.97 -0.45 -13.08
N TYR A 51 -15.92 -0.70 -13.99
CA TYR A 51 -16.88 -1.81 -13.87
C TYR A 51 -17.59 -1.85 -12.50
N GLY A 52 -18.02 -0.68 -12.00
CA GLY A 52 -18.68 -0.54 -10.71
C GLY A 52 -17.77 -0.50 -9.48
N ARG A 53 -16.44 -0.50 -9.67
CA ARG A 53 -15.42 -0.42 -8.62
C ARG A 53 -14.69 0.91 -8.64
N THR A 54 -14.06 1.27 -7.52
CA THR A 54 -13.05 2.35 -7.48
C THR A 54 -11.80 1.96 -8.28
N GLY A 55 -10.97 2.94 -8.63
CA GLY A 55 -9.73 2.69 -9.36
C GLY A 55 -8.75 1.80 -8.59
N GLY A 56 -8.56 2.07 -7.29
CA GLY A 56 -7.69 1.26 -6.42
C GLY A 56 -8.17 -0.19 -6.34
N ARG A 57 -9.47 -0.40 -6.06
CA ARG A 57 -10.06 -1.73 -6.01
C ARG A 57 -9.91 -2.50 -7.32
N ALA A 58 -10.16 -1.85 -8.46
CA ALA A 58 -10.03 -2.50 -9.77
C ALA A 58 -8.58 -2.89 -10.07
N ALA A 59 -7.62 -2.00 -9.80
CA ALA A 59 -6.19 -2.28 -9.98
C ALA A 59 -5.71 -3.42 -9.07
N MET A 60 -6.12 -3.42 -7.79
CA MET A 60 -5.82 -4.48 -6.83
C MET A 60 -6.35 -5.84 -7.31
N GLU A 61 -7.61 -5.93 -7.74
CA GLU A 61 -8.22 -7.18 -8.20
C GLU A 61 -7.53 -7.74 -9.44
N VAL A 62 -7.18 -6.88 -10.39
CA VAL A 62 -6.45 -7.26 -11.62
C VAL A 62 -5.04 -7.73 -11.27
N ALA A 63 -4.31 -6.99 -10.42
CA ALA A 63 -2.98 -7.39 -9.97
C ALA A 63 -3.01 -8.75 -9.23
N ALA A 64 -3.99 -8.95 -8.35
CA ALA A 64 -4.19 -10.21 -7.65
C ALA A 64 -4.46 -11.38 -8.62
N ALA A 65 -5.25 -11.16 -9.68
CA ALA A 65 -5.52 -12.18 -10.69
C ALA A 65 -4.24 -12.56 -11.47
N VAL A 66 -3.43 -11.57 -11.86
CA VAL A 66 -2.14 -11.80 -12.51
C VAL A 66 -1.20 -12.62 -11.63
N ILE A 67 -1.04 -12.24 -10.34
CA ILE A 67 -0.17 -12.98 -9.41
C ILE A 67 -0.61 -14.44 -9.28
N ARG A 68 -1.92 -14.69 -9.11
CA ARG A 68 -2.45 -16.06 -8.97
C ARG A 68 -2.22 -16.95 -10.19
N SER A 69 -2.16 -16.37 -11.40
CA SER A 69 -1.94 -17.11 -12.65
C SER A 69 -0.47 -17.19 -13.06
N THR A 70 0.43 -16.56 -12.31
CA THR A 70 1.85 -16.46 -12.67
C THR A 70 2.61 -17.74 -12.30
N PRO A 71 3.37 -18.35 -13.25
CA PRO A 71 4.24 -19.47 -12.93
C PRO A 71 5.35 -19.10 -11.95
N ALA A 72 5.73 -20.03 -11.05
CA ALA A 72 6.75 -19.86 -10.00
C ALA A 72 8.09 -19.28 -10.49
N ILE A 73 8.53 -19.70 -11.69
CA ILE A 73 9.82 -19.31 -12.28
C ILE A 73 9.83 -17.92 -12.94
N THR A 74 8.69 -17.20 -12.88
CA THR A 74 8.59 -15.87 -13.47
C THR A 74 9.40 -14.87 -12.65
N LYS A 75 10.29 -14.13 -13.33
CA LYS A 75 11.09 -13.06 -12.71
C LYS A 75 10.24 -11.85 -12.34
N SER A 76 10.69 -11.09 -11.33
CA SER A 76 10.06 -9.85 -10.90
C SER A 76 9.73 -8.89 -12.04
N GLU A 77 10.71 -8.62 -12.91
CA GLU A 77 10.55 -7.69 -14.05
C GLU A 77 9.37 -8.08 -14.96
N ILE A 78 9.20 -9.40 -15.22
CA ILE A 78 8.12 -9.92 -16.06
C ILE A 78 6.78 -9.82 -15.32
N LEU A 79 6.74 -10.21 -14.04
CA LEU A 79 5.52 -10.15 -13.24
C LEU A 79 5.01 -8.71 -13.10
N PHE A 80 5.88 -7.76 -12.75
CA PHE A 80 5.50 -6.35 -12.61
C PHE A 80 5.05 -5.74 -13.94
N ARG A 81 5.70 -6.09 -15.05
CA ARG A 81 5.27 -5.69 -16.39
C ARG A 81 3.89 -6.25 -16.74
N ASN A 82 3.62 -7.51 -16.41
CA ASN A 82 2.32 -8.14 -16.65
C ASN A 82 1.22 -7.48 -15.82
N ILE A 83 1.47 -7.20 -14.53
CA ILE A 83 0.53 -6.47 -13.66
C ILE A 83 0.24 -5.09 -14.27
N ASN A 84 1.28 -4.32 -14.63
CA ASN A 84 1.09 -2.98 -15.17
C ASN A 84 0.36 -3.00 -16.52
N THR A 85 0.60 -4.01 -17.36
CA THR A 85 -0.12 -4.21 -18.62
C THR A 85 -1.60 -4.51 -18.37
N ALA A 86 -1.92 -5.40 -17.44
CA ALA A 86 -3.30 -5.75 -17.11
C ALA A 86 -4.07 -4.54 -16.51
N ILE A 87 -3.39 -3.69 -15.71
CA ILE A 87 -3.99 -2.43 -15.25
C ILE A 87 -4.26 -1.49 -16.43
N ARG A 88 -3.36 -1.41 -17.42
CA ARG A 88 -3.58 -0.60 -18.64
C ARG A 88 -4.84 -1.02 -19.39
N GLU A 89 -5.15 -2.30 -19.42
CA GLU A 89 -6.36 -2.82 -20.09
C GLU A 89 -7.67 -2.34 -19.46
N LEU A 90 -7.65 -1.87 -18.18
CA LEU A 90 -8.82 -1.25 -17.54
C LEU A 90 -9.25 0.08 -18.19
N TYR A 91 -8.41 0.69 -19.02
CA TYR A 91 -8.62 2.06 -19.53
C TYR A 91 -9.20 2.15 -20.94
N ASP A 92 -9.51 1.04 -21.59
CA ASP A 92 -10.05 1.01 -22.96
C ASP A 92 -9.24 1.89 -23.94
N GLY A 93 -7.91 1.87 -23.83
CA GLY A 93 -7.00 2.63 -24.66
C GLY A 93 -6.81 4.11 -24.29
N ASN A 94 -7.43 4.59 -23.22
CA ASN A 94 -7.19 5.93 -22.69
C ASN A 94 -5.93 5.96 -21.80
N ASN A 95 -5.35 7.17 -21.61
CA ASN A 95 -4.18 7.34 -20.76
C ASN A 95 -4.47 6.89 -19.31
N GLY A 96 -3.60 6.05 -18.76
CA GLY A 96 -3.70 5.50 -17.42
C GLY A 96 -3.56 6.57 -16.30
N GLY A 97 -3.69 6.15 -15.05
CA GLY A 97 -3.36 6.97 -13.88
C GLY A 97 -4.41 7.00 -12.77
N GLU A 98 -5.65 6.59 -13.03
CA GLU A 98 -6.73 6.64 -12.03
C GLU A 98 -6.99 5.30 -11.32
N ALA A 99 -6.51 4.19 -11.90
CA ALA A 99 -6.45 2.89 -11.26
C ALA A 99 -4.98 2.55 -11.03
N ALA A 100 -4.60 2.36 -9.78
CA ALA A 100 -3.22 2.11 -9.41
C ALA A 100 -3.14 1.23 -8.17
N VAL A 101 -2.01 0.52 -8.00
CA VAL A 101 -1.76 -0.38 -6.89
C VAL A 101 -0.28 -0.36 -6.50
N CYS A 102 0.00 -0.34 -5.19
CA CYS A 102 1.29 -0.68 -4.61
C CYS A 102 1.27 -2.16 -4.23
N VAL A 103 2.40 -2.85 -4.35
CA VAL A 103 2.46 -4.29 -4.09
C VAL A 103 3.73 -4.67 -3.34
N CYS A 104 3.60 -5.64 -2.43
CA CYS A 104 4.72 -6.34 -1.83
C CYS A 104 4.48 -7.85 -2.01
N ILE A 105 5.38 -8.52 -2.74
CA ILE A 105 5.23 -9.91 -3.18
C ILE A 105 6.43 -10.72 -2.72
N TYR A 106 6.21 -11.79 -1.97
CA TYR A 106 7.24 -12.82 -1.73
C TYR A 106 7.14 -13.89 -2.80
N SER A 107 8.27 -14.19 -3.44
CA SER A 107 8.45 -15.31 -4.36
C SER A 107 9.21 -16.45 -3.69
N ARG A 108 8.55 -17.59 -3.51
CA ARG A 108 9.16 -18.80 -2.95
C ARG A 108 10.30 -19.33 -3.81
N TYR A 109 10.11 -19.36 -5.13
CA TYR A 109 11.11 -19.87 -6.07
C TYR A 109 12.43 -19.11 -6.00
N TYR A 110 12.35 -17.74 -5.98
CA TYR A 110 13.52 -16.89 -5.90
C TYR A 110 13.99 -16.62 -4.48
N ARG A 111 13.15 -16.90 -3.46
CA ARG A 111 13.35 -16.49 -2.07
C ARG A 111 13.63 -14.99 -1.97
N GLU A 112 12.74 -14.23 -2.54
CA GLU A 112 12.85 -12.78 -2.62
C GLU A 112 11.51 -12.13 -2.27
N ILE A 113 11.60 -10.97 -1.62
CA ILE A 113 10.51 -10.00 -1.56
C ILE A 113 10.74 -9.01 -2.68
N TRP A 114 9.70 -8.75 -3.46
CA TRP A 114 9.64 -7.77 -4.52
C TRP A 114 8.62 -6.70 -4.14
N SER A 115 9.04 -5.44 -4.01
CA SER A 115 8.17 -4.35 -3.58
C SER A 115 8.19 -3.19 -4.56
N SER A 116 7.03 -2.57 -4.76
CA SER A 116 6.87 -1.30 -5.47
C SER A 116 5.76 -0.49 -4.81
N GLY A 117 6.09 0.73 -4.42
CA GLY A 117 5.24 1.61 -3.61
C GLY A 117 5.51 1.47 -2.11
N ASP A 118 4.57 1.88 -1.30
CA ASP A 118 4.69 2.12 0.14
C ASP A 118 4.17 0.98 1.03
N CYS A 119 3.96 -0.22 0.47
CA CYS A 119 3.78 -1.42 1.28
C CYS A 119 5.00 -1.65 2.18
N GLN A 120 4.74 -2.14 3.40
CA GLN A 120 5.76 -2.38 4.42
C GLN A 120 6.12 -3.87 4.50
N TYR A 121 7.34 -4.19 4.91
CA TYR A 121 7.68 -5.56 5.27
C TYR A 121 8.76 -5.64 6.35
N ILE A 122 8.76 -6.76 7.09
CA ILE A 122 9.77 -7.09 8.09
C ILE A 122 10.38 -8.44 7.72
N VAL A 123 11.71 -8.53 7.72
CA VAL A 123 12.47 -9.77 7.62
C VAL A 123 13.33 -9.90 8.86
N ASN A 124 13.09 -10.93 9.68
CA ASN A 124 13.82 -11.17 10.94
C ASN A 124 13.94 -9.92 11.83
N GLY A 125 12.86 -9.16 11.97
CA GLY A 125 12.82 -7.95 12.79
C GLY A 125 13.37 -6.67 12.13
N LYS A 126 13.94 -6.77 10.92
CA LYS A 126 14.37 -5.58 10.15
C LYS A 126 13.22 -5.07 9.31
N HIS A 127 12.75 -3.86 9.62
CA HIS A 127 11.67 -3.18 8.92
C HIS A 127 12.15 -2.50 7.64
N HIS A 128 11.32 -2.56 6.60
CA HIS A 128 11.51 -1.91 5.31
C HIS A 128 10.19 -1.25 4.89
N CYS A 129 10.28 -0.01 4.42
CA CYS A 129 9.18 0.75 3.84
C CYS A 129 9.78 1.80 2.90
N GLU A 130 9.21 1.97 1.72
CA GLU A 130 9.63 2.99 0.75
C GLU A 130 8.56 4.08 0.66
N GLU A 131 8.60 4.99 1.63
CA GLU A 131 7.68 6.12 1.65
C GLU A 131 8.05 7.15 0.57
N LYS A 132 7.03 7.77 -0.03
CA LYS A 132 7.23 8.82 -1.05
C LYS A 132 7.67 10.13 -0.39
N GLU A 133 8.78 10.71 -0.82
CA GLU A 133 9.26 12.02 -0.34
C GLU A 133 8.17 13.09 -0.43
N ILE A 134 7.34 13.05 -1.48
CA ILE A 134 6.25 14.01 -1.68
C ILE A 134 5.16 13.86 -0.61
N ASP A 135 4.89 12.65 -0.12
CA ASP A 135 3.90 12.39 0.94
C ASP A 135 4.42 12.90 2.29
N HIS A 136 5.71 12.78 2.56
CA HIS A 136 6.34 13.39 3.74
C HIS A 136 6.21 14.92 3.74
N ILE A 137 6.40 15.57 2.59
CA ILE A 137 6.26 17.01 2.48
C ILE A 137 4.82 17.43 2.76
N TYR A 138 3.86 16.77 2.13
CA TYR A 138 2.46 17.14 2.24
C TYR A 138 1.87 16.82 3.62
N SER A 139 2.24 15.68 4.21
CA SER A 139 1.81 15.31 5.55
C SER A 139 2.33 16.28 6.62
N ARG A 140 3.60 16.67 6.54
CA ARG A 140 4.19 17.68 7.44
C ARG A 140 3.55 19.08 7.26
N MET A 141 3.31 19.49 6.02
CA MET A 141 2.59 20.76 5.75
C MET A 141 1.21 20.71 6.39
N ARG A 142 0.46 19.63 6.20
CA ARG A 142 -0.86 19.44 6.82
C ARG A 142 -0.77 19.50 8.35
N ALA A 143 0.17 18.75 8.95
CA ALA A 143 0.37 18.71 10.40
C ALA A 143 0.66 20.12 10.96
N THR A 144 1.55 20.88 10.33
CA THR A 144 1.88 22.26 10.75
C THR A 144 0.64 23.19 10.74
N ILE A 145 -0.26 23.04 9.75
CA ILE A 145 -1.50 23.83 9.68
C ILE A 145 -2.43 23.45 10.83
N LEU A 146 -2.57 22.16 11.15
CA LEU A 146 -3.43 21.67 12.22
C LEU A 146 -2.88 22.07 13.61
N GLU A 147 -1.57 21.93 13.82
CA GLU A 147 -0.91 22.38 15.07
C GLU A 147 -1.09 23.88 15.29
N ARG A 148 -0.92 24.69 14.24
CA ARG A 148 -1.20 26.13 14.32
C ARG A 148 -2.66 26.40 14.68
N ALA A 149 -3.62 25.68 14.08
CA ALA A 149 -5.04 25.84 14.40
C ALA A 149 -5.35 25.45 15.87
N GLU A 150 -4.70 24.42 16.38
CA GLU A 150 -4.79 24.02 17.79
C GLU A 150 -4.27 25.13 18.73
N LEU A 151 -3.08 25.66 18.45
CA LEU A 151 -2.49 26.77 19.22
C LEU A 151 -3.37 28.03 19.22
N MET A 152 -4.10 28.28 18.13
CA MET A 152 -5.04 29.39 18.02
C MET A 152 -6.42 29.10 18.64
N GLY A 153 -6.67 27.88 19.11
CA GLY A 153 -7.97 27.45 19.67
C GLY A 153 -9.09 27.37 18.63
N VAL A 154 -8.77 27.20 17.36
CA VAL A 154 -9.75 27.13 16.23
C VAL A 154 -9.79 25.76 15.57
N LEU A 155 -9.01 24.78 16.06
CA LEU A 155 -9.06 23.42 15.57
C LEU A 155 -10.37 22.76 15.99
N THR A 156 -11.08 22.14 15.03
CA THR A 156 -12.31 21.37 15.26
C THR A 156 -12.17 19.99 14.67
N ALA A 157 -12.82 18.99 15.27
CA ALA A 157 -12.71 17.59 14.85
C ALA A 157 -13.47 17.27 13.55
N ASP A 158 -14.41 18.14 13.15
CA ASP A 158 -15.28 17.98 11.99
C ASP A 158 -14.68 18.56 10.70
N ARG A 159 -13.57 19.28 10.80
CA ARG A 159 -12.93 19.95 9.67
C ARG A 159 -11.42 19.77 9.64
N ASP A 160 -10.93 19.13 8.60
CA ASP A 160 -9.50 19.01 8.34
C ASP A 160 -8.99 20.18 7.49
N MET A 161 -8.73 21.31 8.15
CA MET A 161 -8.19 22.51 7.49
C MET A 161 -6.86 22.22 6.79
N GLY A 162 -6.00 21.39 7.38
CA GLY A 162 -4.73 21.02 6.77
C GLY A 162 -4.93 20.24 5.47
N ARG A 163 -5.88 19.28 5.45
CA ARG A 163 -6.25 18.52 4.26
C ARG A 163 -6.79 19.43 3.16
N GLU A 164 -7.65 20.39 3.51
CA GLU A 164 -8.17 21.35 2.55
C GLU A 164 -7.06 22.13 1.83
N TYR A 165 -6.03 22.56 2.55
CA TYR A 165 -4.89 23.29 1.98
C TYR A 165 -4.04 22.41 1.04
N ILE A 166 -3.76 21.16 1.40
CA ILE A 166 -2.92 20.29 0.58
C ILE A 166 -3.68 19.57 -0.53
N LEU A 167 -5.02 19.57 -0.54
CA LEU A 167 -5.83 18.83 -1.50
C LEU A 167 -5.54 19.15 -2.97
N PRO A 168 -5.33 20.42 -3.38
CA PRO A 168 -4.92 20.76 -4.74
C PRO A 168 -3.58 20.10 -5.14
N LEU A 169 -2.62 20.04 -4.20
CA LEU A 169 -1.30 19.44 -4.40
C LEU A 169 -1.42 17.93 -4.54
N LEU A 170 -2.21 17.28 -3.68
CA LEU A 170 -2.48 15.83 -3.74
C LEU A 170 -3.18 15.44 -5.06
N LYS A 171 -4.07 16.28 -5.59
CA LYS A 171 -4.69 16.02 -6.90
C LYS A 171 -3.67 16.05 -8.04
N GLY A 172 -2.63 16.88 -7.93
CA GLY A 172 -1.54 16.97 -8.91
C GLY A 172 -0.42 15.92 -8.70
N GLN A 173 -0.43 15.17 -7.60
CA GLN A 173 0.65 14.27 -7.25
C GLN A 173 0.89 13.16 -8.29
N HIS A 174 -0.15 12.72 -9.00
CA HIS A 174 -0.03 11.71 -10.06
C HIS A 174 0.97 12.10 -11.18
N LEU A 175 1.28 13.40 -11.34
CA LEU A 175 2.28 13.87 -12.31
C LEU A 175 3.71 13.43 -11.95
N PHE A 176 3.96 13.09 -10.69
CA PHE A 176 5.23 12.57 -10.23
C PHE A 176 5.34 11.05 -10.35
N ALA A 177 4.23 10.34 -10.53
CA ALA A 177 4.24 8.89 -10.69
C ALA A 177 5.08 8.49 -11.91
N ASN A 178 6.00 7.55 -11.71
CA ASN A 178 6.91 7.03 -12.75
C ASN A 178 7.75 8.11 -13.45
N SER A 179 7.99 9.25 -12.79
CA SER A 179 8.88 10.30 -13.30
C SER A 179 10.29 10.17 -12.72
N ASN A 180 11.31 10.59 -13.48
CA ASN A 180 12.72 10.59 -13.05
C ASN A 180 13.10 11.81 -12.20
N GLY A 181 12.14 12.65 -11.79
CA GLY A 181 12.39 13.82 -10.97
C GLY A 181 12.64 13.47 -9.51
N LYS A 182 13.16 14.43 -8.73
CA LYS A 182 13.43 14.28 -7.29
C LYS A 182 12.24 13.74 -6.48
N TYR A 183 11.03 14.08 -6.89
CA TYR A 183 9.79 13.69 -6.22
C TYR A 183 9.06 12.55 -6.96
N GLY A 184 9.75 11.94 -7.95
CA GLY A 184 9.24 10.78 -8.66
C GLY A 184 9.15 9.56 -7.74
N TYR A 185 8.18 8.70 -8.01
CA TYR A 185 7.99 7.44 -7.30
C TYR A 185 7.43 6.37 -8.24
N PRO A 186 7.79 5.09 -8.03
CA PRO A 186 7.26 4.01 -8.85
C PRO A 186 5.78 3.74 -8.50
N LEU A 187 4.95 3.49 -9.52
CA LEU A 187 3.55 3.18 -9.33
C LEU A 187 3.02 2.32 -10.48
N LEU A 188 2.41 1.19 -10.16
CA LEU A 188 1.71 0.35 -11.12
C LEU A 188 0.34 0.96 -11.43
N ASN A 189 0.25 1.71 -12.53
CA ASN A 189 -0.94 2.49 -12.91
C ASN A 189 -1.32 2.35 -14.39
N GLY A 190 -0.74 1.35 -15.09
CA GLY A 190 -0.97 1.13 -16.52
C GLY A 190 -0.19 2.08 -17.44
N GLY A 191 0.52 3.08 -16.89
CA GLY A 191 1.39 3.98 -17.63
C GLY A 191 2.79 3.40 -17.90
N SER A 192 3.76 4.28 -18.12
CA SER A 192 5.17 3.89 -18.16
C SER A 192 5.61 3.44 -16.77
N PHE A 193 6.22 2.27 -16.67
CA PHE A 193 6.74 1.72 -15.43
C PHE A 193 8.13 1.14 -15.67
N ASP A 194 9.10 1.60 -14.87
CA ASP A 194 10.46 1.10 -14.92
C ASP A 194 10.62 -0.05 -13.91
N THR A 195 10.85 -1.25 -14.41
CA THR A 195 11.02 -2.45 -13.58
C THR A 195 12.33 -2.44 -12.76
N GLU A 196 13.29 -1.58 -13.05
CA GLU A 196 14.50 -1.40 -12.25
C GLU A 196 14.23 -0.69 -10.92
N THR A 197 13.08 -0.02 -10.80
CA THR A 197 12.64 0.61 -9.54
C THR A 197 12.03 -0.37 -8.54
N VAL A 198 11.86 -1.64 -8.90
CA VAL A 198 11.37 -2.67 -8.00
C VAL A 198 12.44 -3.02 -6.98
N THR A 199 12.12 -2.84 -5.70
CA THR A 199 13.02 -3.23 -4.61
C THR A 199 13.01 -4.74 -4.44
N ILE A 200 14.21 -5.34 -4.41
CA ILE A 200 14.40 -6.77 -4.26
C ILE A 200 15.16 -7.04 -2.96
N THR A 201 14.55 -7.77 -2.04
CA THR A 201 15.16 -8.21 -0.78
C THR A 201 15.23 -9.73 -0.71
N LYS A 202 16.43 -10.26 -0.45
CA LYS A 202 16.64 -11.70 -0.26
C LYS A 202 16.09 -12.17 1.08
N VAL A 203 15.52 -13.36 1.05
CA VAL A 203 14.97 -14.06 2.22
C VAL A 203 15.58 -15.47 2.27
N ASN A 204 16.03 -15.90 3.45
CA ASN A 204 16.56 -17.24 3.62
C ASN A 204 15.46 -18.21 4.06
N GLU A 205 15.72 -19.49 3.88
CA GLU A 205 14.84 -20.54 4.40
C GLU A 205 14.77 -20.47 5.94
N GLY A 206 13.55 -20.49 6.48
CA GLY A 206 13.30 -20.36 7.91
C GLY A 206 13.23 -18.93 8.42
N ASP A 207 13.44 -17.91 7.57
CA ASP A 207 13.25 -16.52 7.97
C ASP A 207 11.78 -16.24 8.27
N THR A 208 11.54 -15.48 9.34
CA THR A 208 10.20 -14.94 9.62
C THR A 208 10.00 -13.66 8.84
N VAL A 209 8.96 -13.66 8.03
CA VAL A 209 8.59 -12.54 7.14
C VAL A 209 7.21 -12.03 7.50
N ILE A 210 7.08 -10.72 7.52
CA ILE A 210 5.81 -10.00 7.59
C ILE A 210 5.73 -9.09 6.37
N ILE A 211 4.61 -9.09 5.67
CA ILE A 211 4.28 -8.12 4.63
C ILE A 211 2.95 -7.46 4.96
N ALA A 212 2.85 -6.15 4.79
CA ALA A 212 1.65 -5.39 5.10
C ALA A 212 1.49 -4.18 4.16
N THR A 213 0.26 -3.69 4.01
CA THR A 213 -0.03 -2.41 3.37
C THR A 213 0.26 -1.24 4.31
N ASP A 214 0.12 0.00 3.84
CA ASP A 214 0.44 1.23 4.58
C ASP A 214 -0.61 1.60 5.65
N GLY A 215 -1.69 0.84 5.76
CA GLY A 215 -2.75 1.05 6.76
C GLY A 215 -2.32 0.87 8.22
N TYR A 216 -1.09 0.43 8.48
CA TYR A 216 -0.48 0.39 9.80
C TYR A 216 0.46 1.57 10.00
N PRO A 217 0.23 2.46 11.01
CA PRO A 217 1.14 3.58 11.32
C PRO A 217 2.53 3.09 11.69
N ARG A 218 2.60 1.89 12.24
CA ARG A 218 3.82 1.18 12.58
C ARG A 218 3.57 -0.32 12.56
N LEU A 219 4.43 -1.05 11.85
CA LEU A 219 4.39 -2.50 11.80
C LEU A 219 5.26 -3.10 12.91
N PHE A 220 4.70 -4.06 13.64
CA PHE A 220 5.37 -4.79 14.71
C PHE A 220 5.57 -6.26 14.32
N SER A 221 6.25 -7.02 15.18
CA SER A 221 6.53 -8.44 14.93
C SER A 221 5.32 -9.36 15.07
N THR A 222 4.20 -8.86 15.60
CA THR A 222 2.91 -9.56 15.69
C THR A 222 1.78 -8.71 15.15
N LEU A 223 0.72 -9.37 14.69
CA LEU A 223 -0.52 -8.69 14.28
C LEU A 223 -1.15 -7.96 15.47
N GLU A 224 -1.18 -8.62 16.64
CA GLU A 224 -1.76 -8.07 17.87
C GLU A 224 -1.11 -6.73 18.26
N ASP A 225 0.22 -6.64 18.26
CA ASP A 225 0.94 -5.40 18.60
C ASP A 225 0.71 -4.31 17.53
N SER A 226 0.62 -4.68 16.25
CA SER A 226 0.36 -3.76 15.14
C SER A 226 -1.05 -3.16 15.23
N GLU A 227 -2.07 -3.99 15.49
CA GLU A 227 -3.46 -3.55 15.72
C GLU A 227 -3.58 -2.74 17.01
N ALA A 228 -2.92 -3.14 18.09
CA ALA A 228 -2.94 -2.39 19.37
C ALA A 228 -2.35 -0.98 19.21
N TYR A 229 -1.24 -0.85 18.46
CA TYR A 229 -0.67 0.46 18.18
C TYR A 229 -1.54 1.32 17.27
N LEU A 230 -2.16 0.72 16.24
CA LEU A 230 -3.14 1.40 15.39
C LEU A 230 -4.31 1.93 16.25
N GLN A 231 -4.87 1.09 17.11
CA GLN A 231 -5.95 1.51 18.01
C GLN A 231 -5.53 2.65 18.93
N TYR A 232 -4.31 2.61 19.49
CA TYR A 232 -3.76 3.69 20.28
C TYR A 232 -3.67 5.02 19.50
N VAL A 233 -3.25 4.98 18.24
CA VAL A 233 -3.22 6.17 17.37
C VAL A 233 -4.63 6.68 17.08
N ILE A 234 -5.58 5.79 16.79
CA ILE A 234 -6.99 6.13 16.52
C ILE A 234 -7.60 6.89 17.72
N GLU A 235 -7.32 6.44 18.94
CA GLU A 235 -7.87 7.03 20.17
C GLU A 235 -7.20 8.35 20.56
N ASN A 236 -5.89 8.50 20.30
CA ASN A 236 -5.10 9.62 20.82
C ASN A 236 -4.71 10.65 19.75
N ASP A 237 -4.78 10.30 18.48
CA ASP A 237 -4.49 11.19 17.33
C ASP A 237 -5.40 10.90 16.14
N PRO A 238 -6.74 10.98 16.26
CA PRO A 238 -7.67 10.64 15.17
C PRO A 238 -7.51 11.51 13.94
N MET A 239 -6.92 12.70 14.08
CA MET A 239 -6.58 13.57 12.96
C MET A 239 -5.24 13.23 12.32
N CYS A 240 -4.47 12.28 12.83
CA CYS A 240 -3.18 11.82 12.28
C CYS A 240 -2.21 12.98 11.97
N TYR A 241 -1.85 13.78 12.97
CA TYR A 241 -0.90 14.89 12.81
C TYR A 241 0.11 15.02 13.94
N LYS A 242 0.04 14.14 14.97
CA LYS A 242 0.95 14.10 16.12
C LYS A 242 1.71 12.77 16.23
N LEU A 243 1.00 11.68 16.47
CA LEU A 243 1.57 10.33 16.66
C LEU A 243 1.86 9.65 15.32
N HIS A 244 0.99 9.88 14.33
CA HIS A 244 1.13 9.38 12.97
C HIS A 244 0.86 10.53 11.99
N ILE A 245 1.93 11.13 11.48
CA ILE A 245 1.80 12.27 10.56
C ILE A 245 1.43 11.76 9.16
N SER A 246 0.18 11.97 8.76
CA SER A 246 -0.36 11.52 7.48
C SER A 246 -0.98 12.65 6.67
N THR A 247 -1.22 12.43 5.38
CA THR A 247 -1.92 13.38 4.49
C THR A 247 -3.41 13.48 4.79
N LYS A 248 -3.98 12.60 5.61
CA LYS A 248 -5.40 12.59 6.05
C LYS A 248 -5.49 12.09 7.49
N GLY A 249 -6.56 12.46 8.18
CA GLY A 249 -7.00 11.84 9.41
C GLY A 249 -8.04 10.75 9.14
N ILE A 250 -8.69 10.28 10.20
CA ILE A 250 -9.81 9.35 10.10
C ILE A 250 -11.01 10.12 9.54
N GLU A 251 -11.51 9.66 8.40
CA GLU A 251 -12.70 10.26 7.75
C GLU A 251 -13.99 9.82 8.46
N LYS A 252 -15.05 10.60 8.28
CA LYS A 252 -16.37 10.28 8.81
C LYS A 252 -16.81 8.89 8.33
N ASP A 253 -17.41 8.12 9.22
CA ASP A 253 -17.89 6.76 8.99
C ASP A 253 -16.77 5.73 8.70
N CYS A 254 -15.52 6.08 8.99
CA CYS A 254 -14.38 5.17 8.94
C CYS A 254 -13.94 4.73 10.35
N ILE A 255 -13.50 3.48 10.46
CA ILE A 255 -12.95 2.89 11.69
C ILE A 255 -11.43 3.00 11.76
N SER A 256 -10.79 3.44 10.67
CA SER A 256 -9.34 3.61 10.52
C SER A 256 -9.06 4.69 9.48
N PHE A 257 -7.83 5.19 9.42
CA PHE A 257 -7.41 6.17 8.42
C PHE A 257 -7.18 5.56 7.03
N ASP A 258 -6.86 4.24 6.95
CA ASP A 258 -6.78 3.50 5.68
C ASP A 258 -7.27 2.06 5.79
N ASP A 259 -7.44 1.41 4.63
CA ASP A 259 -7.57 -0.03 4.51
C ASP A 259 -6.27 -0.68 4.99
N ARG A 260 -6.28 -1.94 5.44
CA ARG A 260 -5.08 -2.62 5.89
C ARG A 260 -5.10 -4.11 5.61
N ALA A 261 -3.97 -4.62 5.13
CA ALA A 261 -3.71 -6.03 4.93
C ALA A 261 -2.37 -6.41 5.59
N TYR A 262 -2.32 -7.61 6.17
CA TYR A 262 -1.17 -8.13 6.90
C TYR A 262 -1.04 -9.63 6.67
N VAL A 263 0.16 -10.10 6.40
CA VAL A 263 0.48 -11.52 6.32
C VAL A 263 1.83 -11.78 6.97
N LYS A 264 1.88 -12.74 7.90
CA LYS A 264 3.11 -13.25 8.51
C LYS A 264 3.29 -14.72 8.18
N PHE A 265 4.49 -15.09 7.77
CA PHE A 265 4.82 -16.45 7.39
C PHE A 265 6.29 -16.78 7.67
N MET A 266 6.60 -18.05 7.64
CA MET A 266 7.96 -18.58 7.62
C MET A 266 8.29 -18.96 6.18
N ALA A 267 9.41 -18.48 5.67
CA ALA A 267 9.87 -18.63 4.28
C ALA A 267 10.60 -19.97 4.04
#